data_1735f68baeca672184954affe12eb886
#
_entry.id   1735f68baeca672184954affe12eb886
#
_cell.length_a   1.000
_cell.length_b   1.000
_cell.length_c   1.000
_cell.angle_alpha   90.00
_cell.angle_beta   90.00
_cell.angle_gamma   90.00
#
_symmetry.space_group_name_H-M   'P 1'
#
loop_
_entity.id
_entity.type
_entity.pdbx_description
1 polymer ?
#
loop_
_entity_poly.entity_id
_entity_poly.type
_entity_poly.pdbx_seq_one_letter_code
_entity_poly.pdbx_strand_id
1 'polypeptide(L)'
;MALSMSEVILKARSELNNLIGLYISSTVKAVRENEGYLVAIEVIEKHSIPDGMDILATYESKLDSDGNLLEFKRTRMRKRIDTEDSEE
;
A
#
# COMPACT_ATOMS: atom_id res chain seq x y z
N MET A 1 6.41 23.45 -3.14
CA MET A 1 5.29 23.15 -4.00
C MET A 1 4.71 21.78 -3.72
N ALA A 2 3.41 21.70 -3.61
CA ALA A 2 2.78 20.44 -3.24
C ALA A 2 2.74 19.48 -4.42
N LEU A 3 2.87 18.20 -4.13
CA LEU A 3 2.75 17.18 -5.13
C LEU A 3 1.29 16.89 -5.42
N SER A 4 0.98 16.45 -6.62
CA SER A 4 -0.37 16.00 -6.90
C SER A 4 -0.54 14.65 -6.20
N MET A 5 -1.79 14.25 -5.98
CA MET A 5 -2.05 12.97 -5.32
C MET A 5 -1.51 11.81 -6.14
N SER A 6 -1.57 11.88 -7.47
CA SER A 6 -1.03 10.79 -8.27
C SER A 6 0.49 10.71 -8.14
N GLU A 7 1.18 11.83 -8.00
CA GLU A 7 2.62 11.79 -7.79
C GLU A 7 2.95 11.20 -6.43
N VAL A 8 2.16 11.54 -5.42
CA VAL A 8 2.35 11.00 -4.08
C VAL A 8 2.20 9.48 -4.09
N ILE A 9 1.16 9.00 -4.75
CA ILE A 9 0.91 7.58 -4.83
C ILE A 9 2.06 6.86 -5.52
N LEU A 10 2.55 7.42 -6.62
CA LEU A 10 3.66 6.81 -7.33
C LEU A 10 4.92 6.76 -6.47
N LYS A 11 5.19 7.84 -5.74
CA LYS A 11 6.36 7.85 -4.87
C LYS A 11 6.20 6.84 -3.75
N ALA A 12 5.02 6.76 -3.16
CA ALA A 12 4.78 5.81 -2.08
C ALA A 12 4.99 4.38 -2.55
N ARG A 13 4.46 4.04 -3.72
CA ARG A 13 4.60 2.70 -4.26
C ARG A 13 6.05 2.37 -4.55
N SER A 14 6.78 3.32 -5.13
CA SER A 14 8.16 3.12 -5.46
C SER A 14 9.02 2.93 -4.21
N GLU A 15 8.82 3.80 -3.23
CA GLU A 15 9.59 3.72 -1.99
C GLU A 15 9.31 2.43 -1.25
N LEU A 16 8.04 2.09 -1.14
CA LEU A 16 7.66 0.88 -0.43
C LEU A 16 8.22 -0.35 -1.14
N ASN A 17 8.12 -0.38 -2.46
CA ASN A 17 8.64 -1.50 -3.23
C ASN A 17 10.14 -1.67 -3.02
N ASN A 18 10.88 -0.56 -2.97
CA ASN A 18 12.31 -0.63 -2.74
C ASN A 18 12.65 -1.19 -1.37
N LEU A 19 11.82 -0.90 -0.38
CA LEU A 19 12.11 -1.32 0.98
C LEU A 19 11.69 -2.75 1.27
N ILE A 20 10.54 -3.17 0.77
CA ILE A 20 10.06 -4.51 1.10
C ILE A 20 10.22 -5.51 -0.03
N GLY A 21 10.38 -5.03 -1.25
CA GLY A 21 10.63 -5.92 -2.38
C GLY A 21 9.49 -6.83 -2.78
N LEU A 22 8.26 -6.47 -2.42
CA LEU A 22 7.09 -7.28 -2.75
C LEU A 22 6.31 -6.66 -3.88
N TYR A 23 5.54 -7.47 -4.59
CA TYR A 23 4.72 -6.96 -5.68
C TYR A 23 3.58 -6.14 -5.12
N ILE A 24 3.37 -4.97 -5.70
CA ILE A 24 2.27 -4.11 -5.32
C ILE A 24 1.04 -4.52 -6.09
N SER A 25 -0.04 -4.80 -5.37
CA SER A 25 -1.29 -5.21 -5.97
C SER A 25 -2.14 -4.00 -6.32
N SER A 26 -2.36 -3.12 -5.35
CA SER A 26 -3.18 -1.95 -5.61
C SER A 26 -2.97 -0.90 -4.53
N THR A 27 -3.44 0.32 -4.81
CA THR A 27 -3.47 1.37 -3.81
C THR A 27 -4.87 1.36 -3.21
N VAL A 28 -4.94 1.15 -1.90
CA VAL A 28 -6.22 1.03 -1.22
C VAL A 28 -6.82 2.39 -0.94
N LYS A 29 -6.00 3.31 -0.47
CA LYS A 29 -6.46 4.67 -0.24
C LYS A 29 -5.27 5.61 -0.15
N ALA A 30 -5.53 6.88 -0.37
CA ALA A 30 -4.51 7.90 -0.25
C ALA A 30 -5.20 9.15 0.23
N VAL A 31 -4.70 9.73 1.32
CA VAL A 31 -5.30 10.94 1.87
C VAL A 31 -4.20 11.91 2.26
N ARG A 32 -4.56 13.18 2.30
CA ARG A 32 -3.67 14.20 2.76
C ARG A 32 -3.84 14.34 4.27
N GLU A 33 -2.72 14.42 4.97
CA GLU A 33 -2.74 14.67 6.40
C GLU A 33 -2.02 15.97 6.66
N ASN A 34 -2.01 16.41 7.90
CA ASN A 34 -1.52 17.74 8.28
C ASN A 34 -0.38 18.26 7.42
N GLU A 35 0.76 17.62 7.48
CA GLU A 35 1.91 18.08 6.76
C GLU A 35 2.48 17.02 5.85
N GLY A 36 1.62 16.13 5.40
CA GLY A 36 2.10 15.06 4.56
C GLY A 36 0.94 14.27 4.02
N TYR A 37 1.19 12.97 3.82
CA TYR A 37 0.21 12.10 3.18
C TYR A 37 0.21 10.74 3.85
N LEU A 38 -0.92 10.08 3.78
CA LEU A 38 -1.03 8.70 4.22
C LEU A 38 -1.52 7.89 3.02
N VAL A 39 -0.77 6.87 2.64
CA VAL A 39 -1.12 6.04 1.50
C VAL A 39 -1.15 4.58 1.94
N ALA A 40 -2.28 3.93 1.77
CA ALA A 40 -2.41 2.52 2.10
C ALA A 40 -2.28 1.72 0.81
N ILE A 41 -1.36 0.79 0.78
CA ILE A 41 -1.02 0.03 -0.40
C ILE A 41 -1.13 -1.45 -0.10
N GLU A 42 -1.77 -2.19 -0.99
CA GLU A 42 -1.87 -3.62 -0.84
C GLU A 42 -0.80 -4.30 -1.67
N VAL A 43 -0.09 -5.25 -1.07
CA VAL A 43 0.97 -5.97 -1.74
C VAL A 43 0.71 -7.46 -1.63
N ILE A 44 1.39 -8.24 -2.47
CA ILE A 44 1.29 -9.69 -2.43
C ILE A 44 2.43 -10.19 -1.56
N GLU A 45 2.10 -10.63 -0.34
CA GLU A 45 3.11 -11.13 0.58
C GLU A 45 3.60 -12.51 0.17
N LYS A 46 2.70 -13.31 -0.38
CA LYS A 46 3.05 -14.65 -0.77
C LYS A 46 2.18 -15.08 -1.94
N HIS A 47 2.84 -15.50 -3.00
CA HIS A 47 2.15 -16.07 -4.16
C HIS A 47 1.84 -17.53 -3.89
N SER A 48 0.70 -17.96 -4.33
CA SER A 48 0.29 -19.35 -4.17
C SER A 48 -0.30 -19.89 -5.47
N ILE A 49 -0.43 -21.19 -5.53
CA ILE A 49 -1.12 -21.85 -6.61
C ILE A 49 -2.21 -22.67 -5.96
N PRO A 50 -3.48 -22.35 -6.22
CA PRO A 50 -3.99 -21.34 -7.15
C PRO A 50 -3.87 -19.93 -6.58
N ASP A 51 -4.01 -18.94 -7.45
CA ASP A 51 -3.88 -17.54 -7.07
C ASP A 51 -4.82 -17.12 -5.95
N GLY A 52 -5.97 -17.75 -5.85
CA GLY A 52 -6.91 -17.41 -4.80
C GLY A 52 -6.34 -17.53 -3.40
N MET A 53 -5.26 -18.29 -3.26
CA MET A 53 -4.64 -18.50 -1.97
C MET A 53 -3.49 -17.53 -1.70
N ASP A 54 -3.23 -16.60 -2.61
CA ASP A 54 -2.21 -15.58 -2.38
C ASP A 54 -2.51 -14.85 -1.09
N ILE A 55 -1.45 -14.53 -0.36
CA ILE A 55 -1.60 -13.74 0.87
C ILE A 55 -1.32 -12.29 0.52
N LEU A 56 -2.28 -11.45 0.80
CA LEU A 56 -2.18 -10.01 0.55
C LEU A 56 -2.03 -9.28 1.86
N ALA A 57 -1.26 -8.23 1.84
CA ALA A 57 -1.06 -7.41 3.03
C ALA A 57 -1.24 -5.95 2.67
N THR A 58 -1.81 -5.19 3.59
CA THR A 58 -1.96 -3.75 3.42
C THR A 58 -0.93 -3.06 4.28
N TYR A 59 -0.15 -2.18 3.65
CA TYR A 59 0.82 -1.37 4.35
C TYR A 59 0.37 0.08 4.30
N GLU A 60 0.40 0.73 5.46
CA GLU A 60 0.14 2.16 5.53
C GLU A 60 1.47 2.87 5.52
N SER A 61 1.64 3.79 4.59
CA SER A 61 2.88 4.54 4.43
C SER A 61 2.60 6.00 4.72
N LYS A 62 3.43 6.59 5.58
CA LYS A 62 3.35 8.02 5.87
C LYS A 62 4.45 8.74 5.13
N LEU A 63 4.09 9.81 4.44
CA LEU A 63 5.04 10.59 3.66
C LEU A 63 4.98 12.03 4.08
N ASP A 64 6.09 12.75 3.92
CA ASP A 64 6.11 14.18 4.22
C ASP A 64 5.55 14.94 3.02
N SER A 65 5.55 16.26 3.11
CA SER A 65 4.93 17.10 2.07
C SER A 65 5.66 16.98 0.74
N ASP A 66 6.89 16.51 0.74
CA ASP A 66 7.66 16.32 -0.50
C ASP A 66 7.50 14.91 -1.05
N GLY A 67 6.74 14.08 -0.37
CA GLY A 67 6.53 12.72 -0.83
C GLY A 67 7.59 11.73 -0.38
N ASN A 68 8.42 12.12 0.58
CA ASN A 68 9.43 11.20 1.11
C ASN A 68 8.80 10.30 2.16
N LEU A 69 9.12 9.03 2.10
CA LEU A 69 8.55 8.06 3.03
C LEU A 69 9.16 8.25 4.41
N LEU A 70 8.30 8.45 5.40
CA LEU A 70 8.73 8.63 6.78
C LEU A 70 8.66 7.33 7.57
N GLU A 71 7.58 6.59 7.37
CA GLU A 71 7.43 5.29 8.03
C GLU A 71 6.36 4.49 7.33
N PHE A 72 6.38 3.19 7.55
CA PHE A 72 5.32 2.33 7.04
C PHE A 72 5.11 1.19 8.02
N LYS A 73 3.91 0.60 7.98
CA LYS A 73 3.63 -0.55 8.82
C LYS A 73 2.55 -1.40 8.15
N ARG A 74 2.61 -2.69 8.43
CA ARG A 74 1.60 -3.61 7.94
C ARG A 74 0.39 -3.52 8.87
N THR A 75 -0.76 -3.22 8.31
CA THR A 75 -1.95 -3.05 9.11
C THR A 75 -2.95 -4.18 8.96
N ARG A 76 -2.78 -5.01 7.91
CA ARG A 76 -3.80 -5.99 7.63
C ARG A 76 -3.26 -7.05 6.68
N MET A 77 -3.76 -8.27 6.82
CA MET A 77 -3.43 -9.35 5.89
C MET A 77 -4.71 -10.11 5.58
N ARG A 78 -4.77 -10.67 4.38
CA ARG A 78 -5.90 -11.50 3.99
C ARG A 78 -5.50 -12.38 2.82
N LYS A 79 -6.25 -13.44 2.60
CA LYS A 79 -6.09 -14.23 1.39
C LYS A 79 -6.86 -13.54 0.27
N ARG A 80 -6.39 -13.68 -0.95
CA ARG A 80 -7.07 -13.07 -2.08
C ARG A 80 -8.51 -13.55 -2.19
N ILE A 81 -8.75 -14.81 -1.91
CA ILE A 81 -10.08 -15.38 -2.05
C ILE A 81 -11.09 -14.82 -1.05
N ASP A 82 -10.62 -14.16 0.02
CA ASP A 82 -11.50 -13.60 1.03
C ASP A 82 -12.01 -12.22 0.67
N THR A 83 -11.68 -11.73 -0.48
CA THR A 83 -11.93 -10.35 -0.83
C THR A 83 -13.36 -9.91 -0.67
N GLU A 84 -14.26 -10.55 -1.34
CA GLU A 84 -15.63 -10.10 -1.29
C GLU A 84 -16.32 -10.54 -0.06
N ASP A 85 -16.02 -11.73 0.37
CA ASP A 85 -16.74 -12.26 1.48
C ASP A 85 -16.60 -11.46 2.73
N SER A 86 -15.48 -10.84 2.90
CA SER A 86 -15.26 -10.10 4.12
C SER A 86 -16.15 -8.89 4.21
N GLU A 87 -16.80 -8.54 3.13
CA GLU A 87 -17.65 -7.40 3.13
C GLU A 87 -18.96 -7.61 3.81
N GLU A 88 -19.39 -8.80 3.93
CA GLU A 88 -20.70 -9.09 4.44
C GLU A 88 -21.01 -8.55 5.76
#